data_0b181eed9eb09dce0d4fbccb35e133c3
#
_entry.id   0b181eed9eb09dce0d4fbccb35e133c3
#
_cell.length_a   1.000
_cell.length_b   1.000
_cell.length_c   1.000
_cell.angle_alpha   90.00
_cell.angle_beta   90.00
_cell.angle_gamma   90.00
#
_symmetry.space_group_name_H-M   'P 1'
#
loop_
_entity.id
_entity.type
_entity.pdbx_description
1 polymer ?
#
loop_
_entity_poly.entity_id
_entity_poly.type
_entity_poly.pdbx_seq_one_letter_code
_entity_poly.pdbx_strand_id
1 'polypeptide(L)'
;MKKCRYFLFFIIFFFLNNSFSFGSGKTAFIDIDVVIKQTNIGKEMLNRVEKLNNQNIEQLKLKQEELKVFEDQIKKKQNISSSEEITKEIELLKKKVKQYNDEKNILVSKFKNFKQKEIEILMSKINPIIQNHMKQNSIEILLDSKNIFIGDVNSDLTKI
;
A
#
# COMPACT_ATOMS: atom_id res chain seq x y z
N MET A 1 35.60 -55.46 35.76
CA MET A 1 35.48 -54.02 36.05
C MET A 1 36.04 -53.09 34.94
N LYS A 2 37.03 -53.46 34.16
CA LYS A 2 37.58 -52.61 33.06
C LYS A 2 36.62 -52.38 31.86
N LYS A 3 35.82 -53.36 31.47
CA LYS A 3 34.86 -53.24 30.32
C LYS A 3 33.71 -52.25 30.55
N CYS A 4 33.25 -52.10 31.80
CA CYS A 4 32.20 -51.16 32.16
C CYS A 4 32.64 -49.72 32.05
N ARG A 5 33.95 -49.43 32.28
CA ARG A 5 34.55 -48.09 32.19
C ARG A 5 34.67 -47.60 30.76
N TYR A 6 34.87 -48.47 29.78
CA TYR A 6 34.91 -48.13 28.36
C TYR A 6 33.49 -47.93 27.80
N PHE A 7 32.52 -48.66 28.32
CA PHE A 7 31.11 -48.46 27.91
C PHE A 7 30.57 -47.10 28.38
N LEU A 8 30.93 -46.67 29.59
CA LEU A 8 30.55 -45.36 30.09
C LEU A 8 31.23 -44.21 29.27
N PHE A 9 32.48 -44.42 28.84
CA PHE A 9 33.18 -43.44 27.97
C PHE A 9 32.58 -43.34 26.60
N PHE A 10 32.07 -44.44 26.03
CA PHE A 10 31.41 -44.49 24.74
C PHE A 10 30.04 -43.79 24.77
N ILE A 11 29.28 -43.92 25.86
CA ILE A 11 28.01 -43.18 26.07
C ILE A 11 28.26 -41.67 26.17
N ILE A 12 29.26 -41.23 26.92
CA ILE A 12 29.58 -39.80 27.06
C ILE A 12 30.04 -39.23 25.73
N PHE A 13 30.81 -39.96 24.92
CA PHE A 13 31.25 -39.52 23.59
C PHE A 13 30.10 -39.38 22.59
N PHE A 14 29.05 -40.20 22.72
CA PHE A 14 27.85 -40.14 21.87
C PHE A 14 26.98 -38.92 22.19
N PHE A 15 26.93 -38.46 23.45
CA PHE A 15 26.20 -37.27 23.85
C PHE A 15 26.91 -35.95 23.51
N LEU A 16 28.22 -35.95 23.37
CA LEU A 16 29.01 -34.76 23.03
C LEU A 16 28.92 -34.37 21.54
N ASN A 17 28.37 -35.22 20.67
CA ASN A 17 28.21 -34.91 19.25
C ASN A 17 26.83 -34.35 18.87
N ASN A 18 25.95 -34.07 19.84
CA ASN A 18 24.74 -33.30 19.57
C ASN A 18 25.14 -31.81 19.42
N SER A 19 25.78 -31.47 18.29
CA SER A 19 25.86 -30.10 17.84
C SER A 19 24.41 -29.64 17.58
N PHE A 20 23.82 -28.89 18.50
CA PHE A 20 22.65 -28.09 18.20
C PHE A 20 23.05 -27.14 17.09
N SER A 21 22.83 -27.54 15.86
CA SER A 21 22.85 -26.63 14.72
C SER A 21 21.68 -25.68 14.94
N PHE A 22 21.94 -24.57 15.55
CA PHE A 22 21.08 -23.40 15.41
C PHE A 22 21.14 -23.07 13.91
N GLY A 23 20.17 -23.59 13.18
CA GLY A 23 19.98 -23.19 11.80
C GLY A 23 19.87 -21.66 11.80
N SER A 24 20.89 -20.97 11.31
CA SER A 24 20.77 -19.52 11.07
C SER A 24 19.75 -19.38 9.95
N GLY A 25 18.52 -19.03 10.32
CA GLY A 25 17.47 -18.81 9.36
C GLY A 25 17.89 -17.74 8.37
N LYS A 26 17.68 -17.99 7.10
CA LYS A 26 18.03 -17.04 6.05
C LYS A 26 17.11 -15.82 6.14
N THR A 27 17.70 -14.65 6.08
CA THR A 27 16.98 -13.40 5.86
C THR A 27 17.06 -13.03 4.39
N ALA A 28 15.94 -12.66 3.81
CA ALA A 28 15.83 -12.18 2.43
C ALA A 28 15.06 -10.87 2.38
N PHE A 29 15.09 -10.21 1.24
CA PHE A 29 14.32 -8.99 1.02
C PHE A 29 13.68 -8.98 -0.37
N ILE A 30 12.64 -8.16 -0.53
CA ILE A 30 11.87 -8.02 -1.75
C ILE A 30 11.43 -6.56 -1.93
N ASP A 31 11.44 -6.05 -3.15
CA ASP A 31 10.82 -4.78 -3.50
C ASP A 31 9.37 -5.02 -3.93
N ILE A 32 8.45 -4.78 -3.00
CA ILE A 32 7.01 -4.96 -3.26
C ILE A 32 6.51 -4.03 -4.37
N ASP A 33 7.02 -2.81 -4.50
CA ASP A 33 6.59 -1.89 -5.56
C ASP A 33 6.99 -2.40 -6.94
N VAL A 34 8.18 -3.01 -7.06
CA VAL A 34 8.63 -3.64 -8.31
C VAL A 34 7.74 -4.85 -8.63
N VAL A 35 7.46 -5.71 -7.65
CA VAL A 35 6.56 -6.86 -7.82
C VAL A 35 5.18 -6.42 -8.28
N ILE A 36 4.60 -5.38 -7.67
CA ILE A 36 3.31 -4.83 -8.08
C ILE A 36 3.36 -4.35 -9.54
N LYS A 37 4.39 -3.61 -9.93
CA LYS A 37 4.51 -3.05 -11.29
C LYS A 37 4.77 -4.11 -12.35
N GLN A 38 5.40 -5.22 -12.02
CA GLN A 38 5.79 -6.25 -12.97
C GLN A 38 4.73 -7.36 -13.13
N THR A 39 3.97 -7.66 -12.09
CA THR A 39 2.95 -8.70 -12.13
C THR A 39 1.67 -8.26 -12.83
N ASN A 40 0.98 -9.17 -13.52
CA ASN A 40 -0.30 -8.87 -14.17
C ASN A 40 -1.35 -8.40 -13.16
N ILE A 41 -1.43 -9.08 -12.01
CA ILE A 41 -2.39 -8.72 -10.96
C ILE A 41 -2.11 -7.34 -10.34
N GLY A 42 -0.83 -6.99 -10.20
CA GLY A 42 -0.43 -5.67 -9.74
C GLY A 42 -0.76 -4.58 -10.76
N LYS A 43 -0.50 -4.81 -12.05
CA LYS A 43 -0.89 -3.90 -13.14
C LYS A 43 -2.39 -3.68 -13.20
N GLU A 44 -3.19 -4.74 -13.07
CA GLU A 44 -4.65 -4.62 -13.01
C GLU A 44 -5.12 -3.79 -11.81
N MET A 45 -4.52 -4.01 -10.64
CA MET A 45 -4.80 -3.19 -9.45
C MET A 45 -4.46 -1.71 -9.70
N LEU A 46 -3.26 -1.43 -10.21
CA LEU A 46 -2.85 -0.05 -10.53
C LEU A 46 -3.80 0.62 -11.52
N ASN A 47 -4.22 -0.08 -12.57
CA ASN A 47 -5.19 0.43 -13.55
C ASN A 47 -6.55 0.76 -12.89
N ARG A 48 -7.05 -0.08 -11.96
CA ARG A 48 -8.30 0.22 -11.25
C ARG A 48 -8.18 1.44 -10.36
N VAL A 49 -7.05 1.58 -9.64
CA VAL A 49 -6.76 2.73 -8.78
C VAL A 49 -6.65 4.01 -9.61
N GLU A 50 -5.92 3.97 -10.71
CA GLU A 50 -5.76 5.11 -11.62
C GLU A 50 -7.09 5.53 -12.24
N LYS A 51 -7.88 4.58 -12.71
CA LYS A 51 -9.22 4.85 -13.27
C LYS A 51 -10.11 5.59 -12.26
N LEU A 52 -10.18 5.12 -11.02
CA LEU A 52 -10.97 5.79 -9.99
C LEU A 52 -10.43 7.18 -9.65
N ASN A 53 -9.10 7.33 -9.60
CA ASN A 53 -8.48 8.62 -9.38
C ASN A 53 -8.86 9.63 -10.47
N ASN A 54 -8.77 9.22 -11.73
CA ASN A 54 -9.09 10.08 -12.88
C ASN A 54 -10.57 10.45 -12.89
N GLN A 55 -11.47 9.52 -12.57
CA GLN A 55 -12.90 9.80 -12.42
C GLN A 55 -13.18 10.84 -11.32
N ASN A 56 -12.53 10.71 -10.16
CA ASN A 56 -12.69 11.66 -9.05
C ASN A 56 -12.15 13.06 -9.42
N ILE A 57 -10.99 13.12 -10.11
CA ILE A 57 -10.41 14.40 -10.57
C ILE A 57 -11.36 15.08 -11.55
N GLU A 58 -11.88 14.34 -12.52
CA GLU A 58 -12.81 14.89 -13.53
C GLU A 58 -14.11 15.41 -12.89
N GLN A 59 -14.68 14.65 -11.97
CA GLN A 59 -15.87 15.06 -11.22
C GLN A 59 -15.64 16.37 -10.45
N LEU A 60 -14.51 16.48 -9.74
CA LEU A 60 -14.18 17.68 -8.97
C LEU A 60 -13.89 18.87 -9.90
N LYS A 61 -13.24 18.63 -11.03
CA LYS A 61 -12.96 19.67 -12.03
C LYS A 61 -14.24 20.27 -12.61
N LEU A 62 -15.18 19.44 -13.02
CA LEU A 62 -16.48 19.90 -13.53
C LEU A 62 -17.20 20.77 -12.51
N LYS A 63 -17.25 20.35 -11.24
CA LYS A 63 -17.88 21.14 -10.18
C LYS A 63 -17.15 22.45 -9.88
N GLN A 64 -15.81 22.45 -9.96
CA GLN A 64 -15.03 23.66 -9.80
C GLN A 64 -15.30 24.66 -10.93
N GLU A 65 -15.45 24.19 -12.16
CA GLU A 65 -15.83 25.02 -13.31
C GLU A 65 -17.23 25.60 -13.15
N GLU A 66 -18.21 24.80 -12.69
CA GLU A 66 -19.56 25.27 -12.38
C GLU A 66 -19.55 26.39 -11.31
N LEU A 67 -18.76 26.22 -10.25
CA LEU A 67 -18.62 27.24 -9.19
C LEU A 67 -18.01 28.51 -9.75
N LYS A 68 -16.99 28.41 -10.60
CA LYS A 68 -16.35 29.57 -11.25
C LYS A 68 -17.31 30.32 -12.16
N VAL A 69 -18.07 29.59 -12.99
CA VAL A 69 -19.10 30.20 -13.84
C VAL A 69 -20.14 30.94 -13.00
N PHE A 70 -20.59 30.35 -11.90
CA PHE A 70 -21.56 30.97 -11.00
C PHE A 70 -20.99 32.22 -10.31
N GLU A 71 -19.75 32.17 -9.87
CA GLU A 71 -19.04 33.35 -9.32
C GLU A 71 -18.93 34.48 -10.36
N ASP A 72 -18.57 34.16 -11.58
CA ASP A 72 -18.46 35.15 -12.65
C ASP A 72 -19.83 35.76 -13.03
N GLN A 73 -20.90 34.98 -12.96
CA GLN A 73 -22.27 35.49 -13.12
C GLN A 73 -22.65 36.49 -12.04
N ILE A 74 -22.32 36.24 -10.77
CA ILE A 74 -22.54 37.16 -9.65
C ILE A 74 -21.79 38.47 -9.88
N LYS A 75 -20.50 38.38 -10.28
CA LYS A 75 -19.68 39.56 -10.56
C LYS A 75 -20.28 40.43 -11.66
N LYS A 76 -20.79 39.84 -12.73
CA LYS A 76 -21.45 40.58 -13.84
C LYS A 76 -22.73 41.28 -13.41
N LYS A 77 -23.46 40.69 -12.46
CA LYS A 77 -24.73 41.23 -11.94
C LYS A 77 -24.56 42.35 -10.88
N GLN A 78 -23.37 42.45 -10.26
CA GLN A 78 -23.12 43.38 -9.16
C GLN A 78 -23.51 44.85 -9.46
N ASN A 79 -23.39 45.26 -10.73
CA ASN A 79 -23.64 46.63 -11.15
C ASN A 79 -25.09 46.88 -11.62
N ILE A 80 -25.91 45.84 -11.77
CA ILE A 80 -27.23 45.93 -12.41
C ILE A 80 -28.34 45.37 -11.56
N SER A 81 -28.05 44.59 -10.51
CA SER A 81 -29.02 43.95 -9.62
C SER A 81 -29.10 44.65 -8.27
N SER A 82 -30.20 44.43 -7.53
CA SER A 82 -30.36 44.97 -6.19
C SER A 82 -29.33 44.36 -5.21
N SER A 83 -28.98 45.13 -4.18
CA SER A 83 -28.06 44.66 -3.12
C SER A 83 -28.58 43.39 -2.44
N GLU A 84 -29.90 43.26 -2.29
CA GLU A 84 -30.54 42.10 -1.65
C GLU A 84 -30.39 40.84 -2.51
N GLU A 85 -30.60 40.95 -3.84
CA GLU A 85 -30.40 39.82 -4.78
C GLU A 85 -28.97 39.33 -4.80
N ILE A 86 -28.01 40.24 -4.88
CA ILE A 86 -26.59 39.92 -4.84
C ILE A 86 -26.20 39.22 -3.55
N THR A 87 -26.73 39.68 -2.40
CA THR A 87 -26.46 39.04 -1.11
C THR A 87 -26.97 37.60 -1.08
N LYS A 88 -28.18 37.34 -1.58
CA LYS A 88 -28.73 35.97 -1.70
C LYS A 88 -27.88 35.06 -2.59
N GLU A 89 -27.42 35.58 -3.74
CA GLU A 89 -26.54 34.80 -4.66
C GLU A 89 -25.18 34.51 -4.02
N ILE A 90 -24.60 35.43 -3.26
CA ILE A 90 -23.34 35.21 -2.52
C ILE A 90 -23.53 34.14 -1.44
N GLU A 91 -24.63 34.15 -0.71
CA GLU A 91 -24.95 33.10 0.28
C GLU A 91 -25.09 31.73 -0.39
N LEU A 92 -25.75 31.66 -1.55
CA LEU A 92 -25.86 30.44 -2.33
C LEU A 92 -24.48 29.95 -2.81
N LEU A 93 -23.63 30.85 -3.28
CA LEU A 93 -22.25 30.52 -3.64
C LEU A 93 -21.48 29.92 -2.46
N LYS A 94 -21.56 30.56 -1.29
CA LYS A 94 -20.93 30.04 -0.06
C LYS A 94 -21.42 28.63 0.26
N LYS A 95 -22.71 28.38 0.15
CA LYS A 95 -23.30 27.05 0.36
C LYS A 95 -22.77 26.01 -0.67
N LYS A 96 -22.72 26.38 -1.93
CA LYS A 96 -22.18 25.51 -3.00
C LYS A 96 -20.69 25.21 -2.78
N VAL A 97 -19.87 26.21 -2.41
CA VAL A 97 -18.44 26.01 -2.08
C VAL A 97 -18.29 25.06 -0.89
N LYS A 98 -19.11 25.21 0.15
CA LYS A 98 -19.09 24.26 1.28
C LYS A 98 -19.40 22.85 0.81
N GLN A 99 -20.46 22.66 0.01
CA GLN A 99 -20.84 21.35 -0.53
C GLN A 99 -19.72 20.72 -1.37
N TYR A 100 -19.04 21.53 -2.20
CA TYR A 100 -17.87 21.07 -2.97
C TYR A 100 -16.74 20.57 -2.06
N ASN A 101 -16.42 21.32 -1.00
CA ASN A 101 -15.38 20.93 -0.05
C ASN A 101 -15.75 19.65 0.71
N ASP A 102 -16.99 19.52 1.13
CA ASP A 102 -17.49 18.33 1.81
C ASP A 102 -17.39 17.10 0.89
N GLU A 103 -17.82 17.26 -0.36
CA GLU A 103 -17.74 16.18 -1.36
C GLU A 103 -16.28 15.81 -1.69
N LYS A 104 -15.39 16.80 -1.85
CA LYS A 104 -13.96 16.56 -2.04
C LYS A 104 -13.39 15.72 -0.90
N ASN A 105 -13.72 16.03 0.35
CA ASN A 105 -13.25 15.29 1.51
C ASN A 105 -13.79 13.83 1.51
N ILE A 106 -15.05 13.66 1.14
CA ILE A 106 -15.67 12.34 0.99
C ILE A 106 -14.97 11.52 -0.10
N LEU A 107 -14.69 12.12 -1.27
CA LEU A 107 -14.01 11.45 -2.38
C LEU A 107 -12.58 11.06 -2.00
N VAL A 108 -11.84 11.93 -1.33
CA VAL A 108 -10.49 11.64 -0.83
C VAL A 108 -10.51 10.45 0.15
N SER A 109 -11.45 10.45 1.09
CA SER A 109 -11.59 9.36 2.06
C SER A 109 -11.98 8.04 1.37
N LYS A 110 -12.95 8.07 0.46
CA LYS A 110 -13.36 6.88 -0.33
C LYS A 110 -12.21 6.35 -1.17
N PHE A 111 -11.44 7.22 -1.81
CA PHE A 111 -10.28 6.82 -2.62
C PHE A 111 -9.19 6.16 -1.76
N LYS A 112 -8.89 6.73 -0.59
CA LYS A 112 -7.93 6.14 0.35
C LYS A 112 -8.37 4.73 0.77
N ASN A 113 -9.64 4.56 1.14
CA ASN A 113 -10.18 3.26 1.55
C ASN A 113 -10.19 2.25 0.38
N PHE A 114 -10.53 2.70 -0.82
CA PHE A 114 -10.47 1.87 -2.01
C PHE A 114 -9.05 1.38 -2.30
N LYS A 115 -8.06 2.30 -2.28
CA LYS A 115 -6.65 1.96 -2.48
C LYS A 115 -6.17 0.94 -1.45
N GLN A 116 -6.53 1.14 -0.17
CA GLN A 116 -6.16 0.21 0.89
C GLN A 116 -6.74 -1.20 0.64
N LYS A 117 -8.02 -1.27 0.28
CA LYS A 117 -8.70 -2.54 -0.04
C LYS A 117 -8.06 -3.24 -1.25
N GLU A 118 -7.71 -2.51 -2.29
CA GLU A 118 -7.03 -3.06 -3.47
C GLU A 118 -5.65 -3.66 -3.10
N ILE A 119 -4.91 -2.99 -2.22
CA ILE A 119 -3.63 -3.51 -1.69
C ILE A 119 -3.87 -4.79 -0.88
N GLU A 120 -4.87 -4.83 -0.01
CA GLU A 120 -5.22 -6.02 0.78
C GLU A 120 -5.59 -7.21 -0.11
N ILE A 121 -6.39 -6.98 -1.15
CA ILE A 121 -6.73 -8.02 -2.15
C ILE A 121 -5.48 -8.52 -2.86
N LEU A 122 -4.59 -7.64 -3.27
CA LEU A 122 -3.34 -8.00 -3.91
C LEU A 122 -2.47 -8.85 -2.97
N MET A 123 -2.27 -8.38 -1.73
CA MET A 123 -1.45 -9.07 -0.74
C MET A 123 -2.04 -10.44 -0.36
N SER A 124 -3.36 -10.58 -0.29
CA SER A 124 -4.00 -11.88 -0.04
C SER A 124 -3.66 -12.94 -1.10
N LYS A 125 -3.37 -12.52 -2.33
CA LYS A 125 -2.97 -13.40 -3.43
C LYS A 125 -1.45 -13.63 -3.50
N ILE A 126 -0.66 -12.64 -3.16
CA ILE A 126 0.81 -12.70 -3.22
C ILE A 126 1.39 -13.41 -1.99
N ASN A 127 0.86 -13.16 -0.79
CA ASN A 127 1.40 -13.73 0.45
C ASN A 127 1.53 -15.26 0.44
N PRO A 128 0.55 -16.05 -0.06
CA PRO A 128 0.70 -17.50 -0.12
C PRO A 128 1.88 -17.95 -1.01
N ILE A 129 2.13 -17.22 -2.11
CA ILE A 129 3.22 -17.51 -3.05
C ILE A 129 4.56 -17.23 -2.35
N ILE A 130 4.67 -16.06 -1.72
CA ILE A 130 5.86 -15.66 -0.95
C ILE A 130 6.13 -16.68 0.17
N GLN A 131 5.12 -17.04 0.96
CA GLN A 131 5.27 -17.99 2.06
C GLN A 131 5.72 -19.38 1.58
N ASN A 132 5.19 -19.85 0.45
CA ASN A 132 5.62 -21.11 -0.13
C ASN A 132 7.08 -21.04 -0.57
N HIS A 133 7.47 -19.97 -1.23
CA HIS A 133 8.87 -19.75 -1.65
C HIS A 133 9.81 -19.68 -0.44
N MET A 134 9.44 -18.96 0.61
CA MET A 134 10.21 -18.88 1.86
C MET A 134 10.43 -20.26 2.47
N LYS A 135 9.36 -21.09 2.56
CA LYS A 135 9.46 -22.47 3.09
C LYS A 135 10.40 -23.33 2.28
N GLN A 136 10.30 -23.27 0.94
CA GLN A 136 11.15 -24.07 0.04
C GLN A 136 12.63 -23.70 0.13
N ASN A 137 12.95 -22.44 0.44
CA ASN A 137 14.31 -21.92 0.46
C ASN A 137 14.87 -21.71 1.87
N SER A 138 14.18 -22.19 2.91
CA SER A 138 14.57 -22.04 4.33
C SER A 138 14.78 -20.57 4.71
N ILE A 139 13.92 -19.67 4.20
CA ILE A 139 13.90 -18.24 4.54
C ILE A 139 12.96 -18.06 5.73
N GLU A 140 13.47 -17.52 6.82
CA GLU A 140 12.69 -17.27 8.03
C GLU A 140 12.15 -15.85 8.11
N ILE A 141 12.89 -14.88 7.57
CA ILE A 141 12.53 -13.47 7.60
C ILE A 141 12.60 -12.90 6.19
N LEU A 142 11.52 -12.25 5.77
CA LEU A 142 11.46 -11.47 4.54
C LEU A 142 11.21 -10.00 4.91
N LEU A 143 12.07 -9.13 4.42
CA LEU A 143 12.03 -7.69 4.66
C LEU A 143 11.64 -6.94 3.38
N ASP A 144 11.05 -5.75 3.54
CA ASP A 144 10.92 -4.81 2.42
C ASP A 144 12.28 -4.18 2.12
N SER A 145 12.72 -4.20 0.87
CA SER A 145 13.99 -3.64 0.41
C SER A 145 14.16 -2.17 0.80
N LYS A 146 13.07 -1.41 0.92
CA LYS A 146 13.06 -0.01 1.35
C LYS A 146 13.58 0.22 2.77
N ASN A 147 13.54 -0.82 3.60
CA ASN A 147 14.01 -0.77 4.99
C ASN A 147 15.45 -1.30 5.15
N ILE A 148 16.12 -1.62 4.03
CA ILE A 148 17.47 -2.20 4.05
C ILE A 148 18.46 -1.16 3.53
N PHE A 149 19.44 -0.83 4.35
CA PHE A 149 20.51 0.08 3.95
C PHE A 149 21.59 -0.60 3.08
N ILE A 150 21.99 -1.82 3.44
CA ILE A 150 22.93 -2.66 2.70
C ILE A 150 22.47 -4.12 2.83
N GLY A 151 22.44 -4.87 1.73
CA GLY A 151 22.09 -6.29 1.68
C GLY A 151 22.88 -7.02 0.61
N ASP A 152 23.02 -8.34 0.77
CA ASP A 152 23.60 -9.21 -0.27
C ASP A 152 22.59 -9.36 -1.42
N VAL A 153 23.06 -9.15 -2.65
CA VAL A 153 22.25 -9.29 -3.89
C VAL A 153 21.61 -10.68 -3.99
N ASN A 154 22.29 -11.73 -3.48
CA ASN A 154 21.75 -13.09 -3.46
C ASN A 154 20.57 -13.28 -2.51
N SER A 155 20.33 -12.32 -1.62
CA SER A 155 19.16 -12.28 -0.71
C SER A 155 17.97 -11.48 -1.28
N ASP A 156 18.11 -10.90 -2.48
CA ASP A 156 17.05 -10.17 -3.18
C ASP A 156 16.14 -11.13 -3.94
N LEU A 157 14.87 -11.21 -3.51
CA LEU A 157 13.83 -12.04 -4.10
C LEU A 157 12.91 -11.28 -5.09
N THR A 158 13.22 -10.07 -5.43
CA THR A 158 12.36 -9.21 -6.26
C THR A 158 12.11 -9.78 -7.66
N LYS A 159 13.01 -10.60 -8.18
CA LYS A 159 12.98 -11.15 -9.55
C LYS A 159 12.49 -12.59 -9.66
N ILE A 160 11.86 -13.13 -8.62
CA ILE A 160 11.38 -14.52 -8.58
C ILE A 160 10.02 -14.66 -9.26
#